data_40e30fc58bcaad6ab5e6162f3f794995
#
_entry.id   40e30fc58bcaad6ab5e6162f3f794995
#
_cell.length_a   1.000
_cell.length_b   1.000
_cell.length_c   1.000
_cell.angle_alpha   90.00
_cell.angle_beta   90.00
_cell.angle_gamma   90.00
#
_symmetry.space_group_name_H-M   'P 1'
#
loop_
_entity.id
_entity.type
_entity.pdbx_description
1 polymer ?
#
loop_
_entity_poly.entity_id
_entity_poly.type
_entity_poly.pdbx_seq_one_letter_code
_entity_poly.pdbx_strand_id
1 'polypeptide(L)' 'MRIKKREKSHIVELEDGSTWRIWPGDIAATWQWTPSSRIVVSEIDDPYCTHALVERTSGTRARVIEAVKEQQK' A
#
# COMPACT_ATOMS: atom_id res chain seq x y z
N MET A 1 -0.96 -8.42 -7.28
CA MET A 1 0.48 -8.55 -7.03
C MET A 1 0.71 -8.67 -5.54
N ARG A 2 1.88 -9.10 -5.14
CA ARG A 2 2.13 -9.38 -3.75
C ARG A 2 2.98 -8.31 -3.12
N ILE A 3 2.96 -8.29 -1.78
CA ILE A 3 3.79 -7.37 -1.02
C ILE A 3 5.19 -7.93 -0.98
N LYS A 4 6.16 -7.13 -1.41
CA LYS A 4 7.55 -7.55 -1.36
C LYS A 4 8.15 -7.24 -0.01
N LYS A 5 7.80 -6.08 0.56
CA LYS A 5 8.42 -5.61 1.77
C LYS A 5 7.52 -4.60 2.43
N ARG A 6 7.54 -4.59 3.75
CA ARG A 6 6.80 -3.59 4.49
C ARG A 6 7.75 -2.92 5.47
N GLU A 7 7.91 -1.62 5.33
CA GLU A 7 8.80 -0.86 6.20
C GLU A 7 7.96 -0.09 7.19
N LYS A 8 8.31 -0.22 8.45
CA LYS A 8 7.55 0.42 9.50
C LYS A 8 6.11 -0.03 9.36
N SER A 9 5.18 0.77 9.76
CA SER A 9 3.79 0.34 9.65
C SER A 9 3.07 0.98 8.48
N HIS A 10 3.71 1.94 7.81
CA HIS A 10 2.98 2.75 6.83
C HIS A 10 3.59 2.76 5.43
N ILE A 11 4.67 2.02 5.21
CA ILE A 11 5.29 1.97 3.88
C ILE A 11 5.25 0.54 3.38
N VAL A 12 4.73 0.35 2.18
CA VAL A 12 4.62 -0.96 1.56
C VAL A 12 5.28 -0.91 0.19
N GLU A 13 6.16 -1.86 -0.07
CA GLU A 13 6.73 -2.04 -1.39
C GLU A 13 6.13 -3.28 -2.02
N LEU A 14 5.61 -3.13 -3.23
CA LEU A 14 5.01 -4.24 -3.94
C LEU A 14 6.04 -4.91 -4.84
N GLU A 15 5.69 -6.10 -5.32
CA GLU A 15 6.65 -6.90 -6.07
C GLU A 15 7.05 -6.28 -7.41
N ASP A 16 6.29 -5.31 -7.90
CA ASP A 16 6.66 -4.61 -9.12
C ASP A 16 7.62 -3.45 -8.86
N GLY A 17 8.03 -3.26 -7.62
CA GLY A 17 8.96 -2.21 -7.24
C GLY A 17 8.30 -0.92 -6.82
N SER A 18 6.99 -0.80 -6.94
CA SER A 18 6.31 0.41 -6.50
C SER A 18 6.26 0.46 -4.98
N THR A 19 6.36 1.66 -4.46
CA THR A 19 6.37 1.88 -3.01
C THR A 19 5.23 2.82 -2.67
N TRP A 20 4.50 2.50 -1.63
CA TRP A 20 3.28 3.21 -1.29
C TRP A 20 3.27 3.58 0.19
N ARG A 21 2.83 4.81 0.47
CA ARG A 21 2.63 5.24 1.84
C ARG A 21 1.16 5.15 2.18
N ILE A 22 0.85 4.43 3.25
CA ILE A 22 -0.54 4.19 3.66
C ILE A 22 -1.04 5.40 4.44
N TRP A 23 -2.27 5.83 4.15
CA TRP A 23 -2.93 6.87 4.92
C TRP A 23 -3.03 6.45 6.37
N PRO A 24 -2.66 7.31 7.32
CA PRO A 24 -2.59 6.88 8.73
C PRO A 24 -3.87 6.28 9.27
N GLY A 25 -5.01 6.78 8.85
CA GLY A 25 -6.28 6.25 9.33
C GLY A 25 -6.60 4.86 8.82
N ASP A 26 -5.86 4.40 7.81
CA ASP A 26 -6.12 3.10 7.20
C ASP A 26 -5.04 2.07 7.53
N ILE A 27 -4.05 2.45 8.33
CA ILE A 27 -2.95 1.52 8.63
C ILE A 27 -3.47 0.26 9.32
N ALA A 28 -4.39 0.41 10.26
CA ALA A 28 -4.90 -0.74 10.98
C ALA A 28 -5.57 -1.75 10.05
N ALA A 29 -6.18 -1.29 8.97
CA ALA A 29 -6.83 -2.18 8.03
C ALA A 29 -5.83 -3.09 7.33
N THR A 30 -4.56 -2.71 7.31
CA THR A 30 -3.54 -3.48 6.60
C THR A 30 -2.76 -4.41 7.49
N TRP A 31 -3.05 -4.44 8.79
CA TRP A 31 -2.23 -5.21 9.72
C TRP A 31 -2.29 -6.71 9.46
N GLN A 32 -3.37 -7.19 8.85
CA GLN A 32 -3.49 -8.61 8.56
C GLN A 32 -2.88 -9.00 7.22
N TRP A 33 -2.39 -8.03 6.48
CA TRP A 33 -1.79 -8.32 5.18
C TRP A 33 -0.45 -8.99 5.38
N THR A 34 -0.17 -9.99 4.56
CA THR A 34 1.07 -10.76 4.62
C THR A 34 1.75 -10.69 3.26
N PRO A 35 3.00 -11.18 3.17
CA PRO A 35 3.66 -11.21 1.86
C PRO A 35 2.92 -12.04 0.81
N SER A 36 2.04 -12.94 1.24
CA SER A 36 1.26 -13.72 0.27
C SER A 36 -0.07 -13.08 -0.06
N SER A 37 -0.41 -11.95 0.55
CA SER A 37 -1.64 -11.24 0.22
C SER A 37 -1.61 -10.77 -1.22
N ARG A 38 -2.76 -10.83 -1.88
CA ARG A 38 -2.87 -10.37 -3.26
C ARG A 38 -3.40 -8.97 -3.27
N ILE A 39 -2.60 -8.06 -3.78
CA ILE A 39 -2.90 -6.63 -3.72
C ILE A 39 -3.15 -6.12 -5.13
N VAL A 40 -4.19 -5.32 -5.27
CA VAL A 40 -4.48 -4.60 -6.52
C VAL A 40 -4.38 -3.12 -6.22
N VAL A 41 -3.68 -2.39 -7.08
CA VAL A 41 -3.56 -0.95 -6.97
C VAL A 41 -4.65 -0.31 -7.82
N SER A 42 -5.41 0.58 -7.22
CA SER A 42 -6.55 1.19 -7.86
C SER A 42 -6.48 2.70 -7.72
N GLU A 43 -6.74 3.43 -8.81
CA GLU A 43 -6.83 4.88 -8.70
C GLU A 43 -8.14 5.26 -8.01
N ILE A 44 -8.08 6.26 -7.14
CA ILE A 44 -9.27 6.71 -6.44
C ILE A 44 -9.37 8.22 -6.51
N ASP A 45 -10.57 8.71 -6.27
CA ASP A 45 -10.83 10.14 -6.21
C ASP A 45 -11.01 10.52 -4.74
N ASP A 46 -9.90 10.89 -4.13
CA ASP A 46 -9.87 11.16 -2.68
C ASP A 46 -9.06 12.44 -2.46
N PRO A 47 -9.50 13.31 -1.55
CA PRO A 47 -8.78 14.59 -1.34
C PRO A 47 -7.36 14.44 -0.82
N TYR A 48 -7.03 13.30 -0.23
CA TYR A 48 -5.71 13.13 0.37
C TYR A 48 -4.86 12.09 -0.29
N CYS A 49 -5.45 11.15 -1.00
CA CYS A 49 -4.73 10.02 -1.56
C CYS A 49 -5.08 9.83 -3.01
N THR A 50 -4.13 9.30 -3.77
CA THR A 50 -4.33 9.12 -5.21
C THR A 50 -4.73 7.71 -5.58
N HIS A 51 -4.44 6.75 -4.71
CA HIS A 51 -4.67 5.35 -5.01
C HIS A 51 -5.15 4.63 -3.77
N ALA A 52 -5.62 3.42 -3.96
CA ALA A 52 -5.92 2.51 -2.86
C ALA A 52 -5.33 1.15 -3.18
N LEU A 53 -4.82 0.51 -2.15
CA LEU A 53 -4.41 -0.89 -2.25
C LEU A 53 -5.59 -1.73 -1.78
N VAL A 54 -5.97 -2.71 -2.58
CA VAL A 54 -7.10 -3.57 -2.24
C VAL A 54 -6.58 -5.00 -2.12
N GLU A 55 -6.83 -5.61 -0.96
CA GLU A 55 -6.46 -7.00 -0.77
C GLU A 55 -7.64 -7.85 -1.27
N ARG A 56 -7.38 -8.68 -2.26
CA ARG A 56 -8.43 -9.32 -3.04
C ARG A 56 -9.24 -10.34 -2.27
N THR A 57 -8.62 -11.05 -1.36
CA THR A 57 -9.30 -12.11 -0.64
C THR A 57 -10.35 -11.57 0.33
N SER A 58 -9.98 -10.55 1.09
CA SER A 58 -10.88 -10.01 2.11
C SER A 58 -11.62 -8.78 1.64
N GLY A 59 -11.14 -8.14 0.57
CA GLY A 59 -11.71 -6.88 0.13
C GLY A 59 -11.25 -5.69 0.95
N THR A 60 -10.31 -5.89 1.85
CA THR A 60 -9.80 -4.80 2.68
C THR A 60 -9.08 -3.78 1.81
N ARG A 61 -9.34 -2.51 2.07
CA ARG A 61 -8.79 -1.42 1.29
C ARG A 61 -8.03 -0.46 2.17
N ALA A 62 -6.99 0.14 1.63
CA ALA A 62 -6.24 1.17 2.31
C ALA A 62 -5.88 2.24 1.31
N ARG A 63 -6.13 3.49 1.68
CA ARG A 63 -5.77 4.62 0.81
C ARG A 63 -4.28 4.85 0.90
N VAL A 64 -3.68 5.17 -0.23
CA VAL A 64 -2.23 5.31 -0.30
C VAL A 64 -1.86 6.45 -1.24
N ILE A 65 -0.66 6.94 -1.05
CA ILE A 65 -0.02 7.82 -2.03
C ILE A 65 1.30 7.19 -2.41
N GLU A 66 1.75 7.51 -3.59
CA GLU A 66 3.02 6.99 -4.04
C GLU A 66 4.14 7.53 -3.18
N ALA A 67 4.99 6.65 -2.69
CA ALA A 67 6.13 7.03 -1.88
C ALA A 67 7.36 6.98 -2.75
N VAL A 68 7.97 8.12 -2.98
CA VAL A 68 9.17 8.18 -3.79
C VAL A 68 10.32 7.78 -2.92
N LYS A 69 11.07 6.78 -3.36
CA LYS A 69 12.25 6.38 -2.64
C LYS A 69 13.29 7.46 -2.73
N GLU A 70 13.79 7.84 -1.59
CA GLU A 70 14.85 8.82 -1.58
C GLU A 70 16.07 8.26 -2.24
N GLN A 71 16.54 8.96 -3.22
CA GLN A 71 17.76 8.57 -3.88
C GLN A 71 18.90 9.19 -3.16
N GLN A 72 19.50 8.44 -2.31
CA GLN A 72 20.64 8.96 -1.58
C GLN A 72 21.83 9.03 -2.46
N LYS A 73 22.50 10.08 -2.37
CA LYS A 73 23.69 10.22 -3.19
C LYS A 73 24.90 9.85 -2.48
#